data_4f85a361cbb1462319f6117f8709c714
#
_entry.id   4f85a361cbb1462319f6117f8709c714
#
_cell.length_a   1.000
_cell.length_b   1.000
_cell.length_c   1.000
_cell.angle_alpha   90.00
_cell.angle_beta   90.00
_cell.angle_gamma   90.00
#
_symmetry.space_group_name_H-M   'P 1'
#
loop_
_entity.id
_entity.type
_entity.pdbx_description
1 polymer ?
#
loop_
_entity_poly.entity_id
_entity_poly.type
_entity_poly.pdbx_seq_one_letter_code
_entity_poly.pdbx_strand_id
1 'polypeptide(L)'
;MKHVVICAVPYSDNLGDAVIAETLGYLIHQTLPDCRVSYLDIAGRTQLGENSLKKGGLMRVFSRLPGWARVPVLTLAILMKYRRLWRARWKQQLADADVVVIGGGQLLCDVDLNFPLKLYLLAQCLGTNAKVALVSVGVAASWSKAGRYLISRFFRQAAPQFISVRDEGSRRNLVRIAGGTCSDVTIIPDPAILSSALYADKGLEKRWDVGICVSDVESLHYNADLATVSEQGRGIDMFVELVAKLRQSGKRVVLFTNGAEEDNIAAASVGNRLGVGGADFILPKSPAELVSIIAGCQSMVGHRMHANIIAFSFGVPSVGIVWDSKVASFFRLSGRGDFAVRQTACADDLIERLAYARSLGATQFKRSARLGHEITQGLSLLFREMPAFPIPSSTPEAAPSLEGMQ
;
A
#
# COMPACT_ATOMS: atom_id res chain seq x y z
N MET A 1 4.20 -29.25 -7.32
CA MET A 1 3.39 -28.07 -6.93
C MET A 1 4.22 -26.84 -7.32
N LYS A 2 3.64 -25.92 -8.06
CA LYS A 2 4.33 -24.69 -8.51
C LYS A 2 4.58 -23.74 -7.35
N HIS A 3 5.71 -23.02 -7.37
CA HIS A 3 6.08 -22.10 -6.32
C HIS A 3 6.09 -20.65 -6.83
N VAL A 4 5.22 -19.82 -6.27
CA VAL A 4 5.14 -18.38 -6.52
C VAL A 4 5.74 -17.63 -5.33
N VAL A 5 6.76 -16.81 -5.59
CA VAL A 5 7.37 -15.95 -4.58
C VAL A 5 6.93 -14.52 -4.80
N ILE A 6 6.23 -13.94 -3.83
CA ILE A 6 5.83 -12.53 -3.84
C ILE A 6 6.93 -11.70 -3.20
N CYS A 7 7.61 -10.88 -4.00
CA CYS A 7 8.60 -9.91 -3.57
C CYS A 7 7.93 -8.55 -3.36
N ALA A 8 7.67 -8.20 -2.10
CA ALA A 8 6.98 -7.00 -1.65
C ALA A 8 7.63 -6.44 -0.38
N VAL A 9 6.89 -5.71 0.43
CA VAL A 9 7.31 -5.27 1.77
C VAL A 9 6.30 -5.72 2.86
N PRO A 10 5.99 -7.03 2.94
CA PRO A 10 4.93 -7.56 3.80
C PRO A 10 5.16 -7.32 5.30
N TYR A 11 6.41 -7.08 5.69
CA TYR A 11 6.78 -6.85 7.09
C TYR A 11 7.10 -5.38 7.36
N SER A 12 6.50 -4.48 6.57
CA SER A 12 6.58 -3.03 6.78
C SER A 12 5.89 -2.63 8.08
N ASP A 13 6.47 -1.63 8.78
CA ASP A 13 5.78 -1.02 9.92
C ASP A 13 4.45 -0.35 9.47
N ASN A 14 4.34 0.03 8.18
CA ASN A 14 3.07 0.42 7.57
C ASN A 14 2.26 -0.83 7.20
N LEU A 15 1.34 -1.22 8.05
CA LEU A 15 0.54 -2.44 7.93
C LEU A 15 -0.31 -2.53 6.65
N GLY A 16 -0.59 -1.39 6.01
CA GLY A 16 -1.25 -1.36 4.71
C GLY A 16 -0.47 -2.10 3.62
N ASP A 17 0.87 -2.07 3.68
CA ASP A 17 1.73 -2.79 2.75
C ASP A 17 1.63 -4.32 2.94
N ALA A 18 1.45 -4.75 4.20
CA ALA A 18 1.20 -6.16 4.52
C ALA A 18 -0.19 -6.61 4.00
N VAL A 19 -1.23 -5.79 4.19
CA VAL A 19 -2.57 -6.07 3.64
C VAL A 19 -2.53 -6.28 2.13
N ILE A 20 -1.77 -5.44 1.38
CA ILE A 20 -1.60 -5.63 -0.07
C ILE A 20 -0.97 -6.99 -0.37
N ALA A 21 0.16 -7.31 0.29
CA ALA A 21 0.91 -8.53 0.04
C ALA A 21 0.07 -9.78 0.36
N GLU A 22 -0.62 -9.80 1.50
CA GLU A 22 -1.49 -10.88 1.92
C GLU A 22 -2.69 -11.04 0.97
N THR A 23 -3.33 -9.94 0.56
CA THR A 23 -4.43 -9.98 -0.40
C THR A 23 -3.96 -10.48 -1.77
N LEU A 24 -2.79 -10.02 -2.25
CA LEU A 24 -2.23 -10.51 -3.51
C LEU A 24 -1.95 -12.02 -3.45
N GLY A 25 -1.39 -12.50 -2.33
CA GLY A 25 -1.15 -13.94 -2.12
C GLY A 25 -2.43 -14.76 -2.11
N TYR A 26 -3.47 -14.26 -1.43
CA TYR A 26 -4.80 -14.87 -1.43
C TYR A 26 -5.38 -14.95 -2.85
N LEU A 27 -5.35 -13.87 -3.62
CA LEU A 27 -5.87 -13.82 -4.99
C LEU A 27 -5.09 -14.74 -5.95
N ILE A 28 -3.78 -14.83 -5.79
CA ILE A 28 -2.96 -15.79 -6.55
C ILE A 28 -3.38 -17.22 -6.23
N HIS A 29 -3.59 -17.53 -4.94
CA HIS A 29 -4.03 -18.87 -4.54
C HIS A 29 -5.45 -19.19 -5.05
N GLN A 30 -6.36 -18.21 -5.08
CA GLN A 30 -7.69 -18.37 -5.71
C GLN A 30 -7.59 -18.62 -7.22
N THR A 31 -6.63 -18.00 -7.90
CA THR A 31 -6.43 -18.19 -9.35
C THR A 31 -5.69 -19.48 -9.67
N LEU A 32 -4.80 -19.92 -8.78
CA LEU A 32 -3.96 -21.12 -8.89
C LEU A 32 -4.00 -21.92 -7.58
N PRO A 33 -5.04 -22.71 -7.33
CA PRO A 33 -5.22 -23.45 -6.06
C PRO A 33 -4.06 -24.40 -5.73
N ASP A 34 -3.42 -24.99 -6.74
CA ASP A 34 -2.33 -25.95 -6.59
C ASP A 34 -0.95 -25.31 -6.51
N CYS A 35 -0.85 -24.02 -6.23
CA CYS A 35 0.43 -23.35 -6.06
C CYS A 35 0.80 -23.15 -4.57
N ARG A 36 2.10 -23.17 -4.29
CA ARG A 36 2.67 -22.68 -3.04
C ARG A 36 2.98 -21.19 -3.19
N VAL A 37 2.46 -20.36 -2.31
CA VAL A 37 2.79 -18.93 -2.25
C VAL A 37 3.70 -18.68 -1.06
N SER A 38 4.77 -17.93 -1.26
CA SER A 38 5.64 -17.45 -0.19
C SER A 38 6.02 -15.98 -0.39
N TYR A 39 6.51 -15.35 0.67
CA TYR A 39 6.82 -13.91 0.67
C TYR A 39 8.31 -13.66 0.88
N LEU A 40 8.85 -12.73 0.10
CA LEU A 40 10.18 -12.18 0.27
C LEU A 40 10.07 -10.66 0.52
N ASP A 41 10.56 -10.21 1.68
CA ASP A 41 10.59 -8.77 1.97
C ASP A 41 11.82 -8.12 1.31
N ILE A 42 11.56 -7.20 0.39
CA ILE A 42 12.60 -6.45 -0.36
C ILE A 42 13.43 -5.54 0.58
N ALA A 43 12.90 -5.18 1.76
CA ALA A 43 13.67 -4.46 2.78
C ALA A 43 14.46 -5.41 3.70
N GLY A 44 14.40 -6.72 3.43
CA GLY A 44 15.18 -7.76 4.09
C GLY A 44 14.71 -8.11 5.50
N ARG A 45 13.48 -7.78 5.88
CA ARG A 45 12.86 -8.17 7.15
C ARG A 45 12.35 -9.59 7.08
N THR A 46 12.18 -10.24 8.25
CA THR A 46 11.70 -11.62 8.37
C THR A 46 10.33 -11.70 9.04
N GLN A 47 9.95 -10.66 9.79
CA GLN A 47 8.68 -10.57 10.52
C GLN A 47 8.27 -9.12 10.76
N LEU A 48 7.01 -8.92 11.10
CA LEU A 48 6.50 -7.62 11.54
C LEU A 48 7.22 -7.14 12.80
N GLY A 49 7.46 -5.83 12.90
CA GLY A 49 8.07 -5.21 14.08
C GLY A 49 9.59 -5.43 14.23
N GLU A 50 10.26 -6.13 13.33
CA GLU A 50 11.72 -6.42 13.42
C GLU A 50 12.59 -5.15 13.56
N ASN A 51 12.11 -4.01 13.13
CA ASN A 51 12.85 -2.76 13.13
C ASN A 51 12.30 -1.66 14.06
N SER A 52 11.17 -1.88 14.72
CA SER A 52 10.48 -0.84 15.50
C SER A 52 11.24 -0.39 16.74
N LEU A 53 11.97 -1.28 17.40
CA LEU A 53 12.65 -1.01 18.68
C LEU A 53 13.93 -0.16 18.60
N LYS A 54 14.48 0.12 17.41
CA LYS A 54 15.79 0.79 17.26
C LYS A 54 15.76 2.08 16.41
N LYS A 55 14.64 2.49 15.85
CA LYS A 55 14.62 3.51 14.77
C LYS A 55 14.28 4.94 15.18
N GLY A 56 13.52 5.20 16.24
CA GLY A 56 12.96 6.53 16.50
C GLY A 56 13.98 7.67 16.58
N GLY A 57 15.10 7.47 17.27
CA GLY A 57 16.15 8.51 17.41
C GLY A 57 17.05 8.61 16.19
N LEU A 58 17.52 7.47 15.67
CA LEU A 58 18.48 7.43 14.57
C LEU A 58 17.85 7.89 13.25
N MET A 59 16.59 7.57 13.02
CA MET A 59 15.85 7.99 11.81
C MET A 59 15.59 9.50 11.79
N ARG A 60 15.29 10.13 12.95
CA ARG A 60 15.18 11.61 13.05
C ARG A 60 16.48 12.31 12.72
N VAL A 61 17.62 11.79 13.21
CA VAL A 61 18.94 12.36 12.89
C VAL A 61 19.23 12.17 11.41
N PHE A 62 18.94 10.97 10.88
CA PHE A 62 19.16 10.66 9.47
C PHE A 62 18.29 11.52 8.52
N SER A 63 17.02 11.74 8.83
CA SER A 63 16.12 12.58 8.00
C SER A 63 16.55 14.07 7.95
N ARG A 64 17.29 14.54 8.96
CA ARG A 64 17.83 15.89 9.00
C ARG A 64 19.12 16.07 8.20
N LEU A 65 19.77 14.98 7.80
CA LEU A 65 20.95 15.06 6.93
C LEU A 65 20.58 15.61 5.56
N PRO A 66 21.41 16.45 4.95
CA PRO A 66 21.19 16.87 3.56
C PRO A 66 21.26 15.68 2.60
N GLY A 67 20.53 15.73 1.49
CA GLY A 67 20.41 14.60 0.54
C GLY A 67 21.75 14.06 0.04
N TRP A 68 22.75 14.95 -0.15
CA TRP A 68 24.10 14.53 -0.57
C TRP A 68 24.81 13.64 0.46
N ALA A 69 24.48 13.73 1.75
CA ALA A 69 25.03 12.88 2.80
C ALA A 69 24.16 11.63 3.05
N ARG A 70 22.83 11.75 2.94
CA ARG A 70 21.89 10.64 3.14
C ARG A 70 22.07 9.51 2.13
N VAL A 71 22.17 9.85 0.84
CA VAL A 71 22.27 8.86 -0.24
C VAL A 71 23.48 7.94 -0.09
N PRO A 72 24.71 8.42 0.12
CA PRO A 72 25.88 7.55 0.34
C PRO A 72 25.74 6.67 1.58
N VAL A 73 25.27 7.23 2.71
CA VAL A 73 25.12 6.49 3.96
C VAL A 73 24.08 5.37 3.80
N LEU A 74 22.94 5.66 3.21
CA LEU A 74 21.90 4.65 2.98
C LEU A 74 22.37 3.59 1.98
N THR A 75 23.02 4.00 0.90
CA THR A 75 23.60 3.09 -0.11
C THR A 75 24.58 2.11 0.54
N LEU A 76 25.53 2.62 1.34
CA LEU A 76 26.50 1.80 2.04
C LEU A 76 25.81 0.82 3.01
N ALA A 77 24.84 1.31 3.78
CA ALA A 77 24.09 0.48 4.72
C ALA A 77 23.33 -0.65 4.01
N ILE A 78 22.67 -0.36 2.89
CA ILE A 78 21.98 -1.37 2.08
C ILE A 78 22.98 -2.39 1.52
N LEU A 79 24.10 -1.96 0.96
CA LEU A 79 25.12 -2.86 0.40
C LEU A 79 25.74 -3.77 1.47
N MET A 80 26.01 -3.24 2.65
CA MET A 80 26.53 -4.04 3.78
C MET A 80 25.51 -5.10 4.23
N LYS A 81 24.24 -4.72 4.43
CA LYS A 81 23.16 -5.64 4.78
C LYS A 81 22.94 -6.69 3.69
N TYR A 82 22.95 -6.27 2.42
CA TYR A 82 22.83 -7.20 1.29
C TYR A 82 23.95 -8.24 1.31
N ARG A 83 25.21 -7.84 1.41
CA ARG A 83 26.35 -8.76 1.39
C ARG A 83 26.36 -9.70 2.58
N ARG A 84 26.01 -9.22 3.79
CA ARG A 84 26.11 -10.00 5.03
C ARG A 84 24.90 -10.89 5.30
N LEU A 85 23.70 -10.45 4.91
CA LEU A 85 22.43 -11.07 5.34
C LEU A 85 21.50 -11.40 4.18
N TRP A 86 21.21 -10.43 3.28
CA TRP A 86 20.09 -10.58 2.36
C TRP A 86 20.41 -11.49 1.18
N ARG A 87 21.62 -11.38 0.61
CA ARG A 87 22.02 -12.11 -0.61
C ARG A 87 21.82 -13.62 -0.49
N ALA A 88 22.34 -14.22 0.58
CA ALA A 88 22.23 -15.67 0.79
C ALA A 88 20.78 -16.09 0.98
N ARG A 89 20.04 -15.36 1.84
CA ARG A 89 18.64 -15.61 2.13
C ARG A 89 17.74 -15.43 0.91
N TRP A 90 17.89 -14.34 0.16
CA TRP A 90 17.12 -14.12 -1.06
C TRP A 90 17.38 -15.19 -2.12
N LYS A 91 18.66 -15.58 -2.31
CA LYS A 91 18.97 -16.67 -3.22
C LYS A 91 18.33 -17.98 -2.79
N GLN A 92 18.33 -18.30 -1.50
CA GLN A 92 17.66 -19.49 -0.96
C GLN A 92 16.14 -19.44 -1.16
N GLN A 93 15.50 -18.29 -0.87
CA GLN A 93 14.04 -18.13 -1.02
C GLN A 93 13.59 -18.17 -2.49
N LEU A 94 14.46 -17.78 -3.43
CA LEU A 94 14.18 -17.74 -4.87
C LEU A 94 14.66 -18.98 -5.63
N ALA A 95 15.38 -19.90 -4.96
CA ALA A 95 16.05 -21.02 -5.63
C ALA A 95 15.10 -21.96 -6.37
N ASP A 96 13.93 -22.20 -5.80
CA ASP A 96 12.89 -23.10 -6.32
C ASP A 96 11.64 -22.35 -6.81
N ALA A 97 11.75 -21.03 -7.02
CA ALA A 97 10.66 -20.22 -7.53
C ALA A 97 10.41 -20.50 -9.02
N ASP A 98 9.21 -20.93 -9.38
CA ASP A 98 8.77 -20.98 -10.77
C ASP A 98 8.39 -19.59 -11.28
N VAL A 99 7.73 -18.79 -10.42
CA VAL A 99 7.34 -17.40 -10.71
C VAL A 99 7.72 -16.49 -9.56
N VAL A 100 8.32 -15.36 -9.90
CA VAL A 100 8.60 -14.26 -8.98
C VAL A 100 7.69 -13.08 -9.32
N VAL A 101 6.76 -12.79 -8.41
CA VAL A 101 5.85 -11.65 -8.52
C VAL A 101 6.42 -10.49 -7.71
N ILE A 102 6.86 -9.44 -8.37
CA ILE A 102 7.30 -8.20 -7.71
C ILE A 102 6.11 -7.25 -7.74
N GLY A 103 5.47 -7.02 -6.58
CA GLY A 103 4.23 -6.28 -6.64
C GLY A 103 3.61 -5.91 -5.34
N GLY A 104 2.55 -5.14 -5.52
CA GLY A 104 1.83 -4.51 -4.44
C GLY A 104 2.55 -3.30 -3.86
N GLY A 105 1.87 -2.16 -3.81
CA GLY A 105 2.42 -0.93 -3.23
C GLY A 105 3.32 -0.11 -4.17
N GLN A 106 3.96 0.91 -3.64
CA GLN A 106 4.78 1.86 -4.41
C GLN A 106 6.26 1.44 -4.42
N LEU A 107 6.57 0.35 -5.11
CA LEU A 107 7.93 -0.20 -5.17
C LEU A 107 8.84 0.55 -6.16
N LEU A 108 8.26 1.15 -7.20
CA LEU A 108 9.02 1.95 -8.17
C LEU A 108 9.00 3.42 -7.75
N CYS A 109 9.79 3.76 -6.73
CA CYS A 109 9.99 5.13 -6.25
C CYS A 109 11.46 5.37 -5.88
N ASP A 110 11.92 6.60 -6.11
CA ASP A 110 13.32 6.99 -5.91
C ASP A 110 13.46 8.00 -4.76
N VAL A 111 13.27 7.49 -3.54
CA VAL A 111 13.60 8.24 -2.32
C VAL A 111 14.98 7.77 -1.84
N ASP A 112 15.97 8.63 -1.96
CA ASP A 112 17.37 8.37 -1.56
C ASP A 112 17.95 7.04 -2.13
N LEU A 113 17.58 6.65 -3.35
CA LEU A 113 17.95 5.40 -4.03
C LEU A 113 17.51 4.11 -3.32
N ASN A 114 16.66 4.20 -2.32
CA ASN A 114 16.30 3.08 -1.45
C ASN A 114 15.74 1.87 -2.24
N PHE A 115 14.61 2.06 -2.93
CA PHE A 115 14.01 0.98 -3.72
C PHE A 115 14.76 0.66 -5.02
N PRO A 116 15.25 1.63 -5.80
CA PRO A 116 16.03 1.35 -7.01
C PRO A 116 17.22 0.43 -6.75
N LEU A 117 17.96 0.67 -5.66
CA LEU A 117 19.10 -0.17 -5.29
C LEU A 117 18.67 -1.57 -4.85
N LYS A 118 17.64 -1.67 -4.03
CA LYS A 118 17.14 -2.98 -3.54
C LYS A 118 16.59 -3.84 -4.68
N LEU A 119 15.83 -3.28 -5.60
CA LEU A 119 15.32 -3.98 -6.78
C LEU A 119 16.47 -4.45 -7.69
N TYR A 120 17.46 -3.61 -7.94
CA TYR A 120 18.66 -3.99 -8.66
C TYR A 120 19.40 -5.16 -7.98
N LEU A 121 19.56 -5.13 -6.67
CA LEU A 121 20.20 -6.21 -5.92
C LEU A 121 19.35 -7.50 -5.88
N LEU A 122 18.00 -7.36 -5.82
CA LEU A 122 17.08 -8.49 -5.91
C LEU A 122 17.21 -9.20 -7.27
N ALA A 123 17.30 -8.43 -8.36
CA ALA A 123 17.49 -9.00 -9.69
C ALA A 123 18.75 -9.86 -9.82
N GLN A 124 19.82 -9.57 -9.03
CA GLN A 124 21.02 -10.41 -8.97
C GLN A 124 20.83 -11.75 -8.24
N CYS A 125 19.70 -11.92 -7.55
CA CYS A 125 19.38 -13.14 -6.82
C CYS A 125 18.36 -14.02 -7.54
N LEU A 126 17.77 -13.54 -8.64
CA LEU A 126 16.82 -14.29 -9.46
C LEU A 126 17.49 -15.52 -10.09
N GLY A 127 16.81 -16.63 -10.06
CA GLY A 127 17.22 -17.86 -10.78
C GLY A 127 17.01 -17.71 -12.29
N THR A 128 17.80 -18.42 -13.08
CA THR A 128 17.74 -18.36 -14.56
C THR A 128 16.42 -18.85 -15.14
N ASN A 129 15.70 -19.72 -14.40
CA ASN A 129 14.47 -20.35 -14.86
C ASN A 129 13.20 -19.67 -14.29
N ALA A 130 13.33 -18.77 -13.29
CA ALA A 130 12.21 -18.10 -12.70
C ALA A 130 11.61 -17.08 -13.66
N LYS A 131 10.30 -17.16 -13.87
CA LYS A 131 9.55 -16.15 -14.62
C LYS A 131 9.27 -14.96 -13.71
N VAL A 132 9.47 -13.76 -14.20
CA VAL A 132 9.31 -12.53 -13.41
C VAL A 132 8.12 -11.74 -13.91
N ALA A 133 7.28 -11.29 -12.98
CA ALA A 133 6.18 -10.38 -13.24
C ALA A 133 6.23 -9.17 -12.30
N LEU A 134 5.91 -7.99 -12.81
CA LEU A 134 5.55 -6.83 -12.02
C LEU A 134 4.02 -6.75 -11.94
N VAL A 135 3.46 -6.71 -10.73
CA VAL A 135 2.01 -6.74 -10.53
C VAL A 135 1.53 -5.56 -9.69
N SER A 136 0.64 -4.74 -10.26
CA SER A 136 -0.01 -3.61 -9.57
C SER A 136 0.97 -2.65 -8.91
N VAL A 137 2.15 -2.42 -9.50
CA VAL A 137 3.17 -1.55 -8.90
C VAL A 137 2.82 -0.09 -9.06
N GLY A 138 3.00 0.70 -7.99
CA GLY A 138 2.98 2.15 -8.05
C GLY A 138 4.32 2.70 -8.54
N VAL A 139 4.29 3.70 -9.42
CA VAL A 139 5.47 4.32 -10.01
C VAL A 139 5.48 5.82 -9.75
N ALA A 140 6.50 6.33 -9.06
CA ALA A 140 6.67 7.75 -8.80
C ALA A 140 7.04 8.54 -10.06
N ALA A 141 6.70 9.84 -10.10
CA ALA A 141 7.01 10.70 -11.22
C ALA A 141 8.46 11.21 -11.20
N SER A 142 9.02 11.43 -9.99
CA SER A 142 10.33 12.03 -9.80
C SER A 142 11.42 10.97 -9.65
N TRP A 143 12.49 11.10 -10.44
CA TRP A 143 13.60 10.16 -10.45
C TRP A 143 14.95 10.86 -10.65
N SER A 144 15.94 10.52 -9.84
CA SER A 144 17.32 10.90 -10.02
C SER A 144 17.96 10.18 -11.23
N LYS A 145 19.08 10.69 -11.75
CA LYS A 145 19.84 9.99 -12.80
C LYS A 145 20.32 8.62 -12.34
N ALA A 146 20.78 8.51 -11.08
CA ALA A 146 21.24 7.24 -10.49
C ALA A 146 20.09 6.24 -10.32
N GLY A 147 18.92 6.70 -9.85
CA GLY A 147 17.72 5.86 -9.71
C GLY A 147 17.26 5.31 -11.06
N ARG A 148 17.21 6.15 -12.12
CA ARG A 148 16.91 5.69 -13.49
C ARG A 148 17.92 4.67 -14.00
N TYR A 149 19.20 4.86 -13.73
CA TYR A 149 20.22 3.89 -14.10
C TYR A 149 20.01 2.55 -13.40
N LEU A 150 19.80 2.53 -12.08
CA LEU A 150 19.59 1.30 -11.32
C LEU A 150 18.32 0.56 -11.77
N ILE A 151 17.22 1.30 -12.01
CA ILE A 151 15.98 0.66 -12.45
C ILE A 151 16.08 0.13 -13.89
N SER A 152 16.80 0.81 -14.78
CA SER A 152 17.10 0.30 -16.11
C SER A 152 17.93 -1.00 -16.05
N ARG A 153 18.87 -1.09 -15.11
CA ARG A 153 19.66 -2.32 -14.88
C ARG A 153 18.77 -3.42 -14.31
N PHE A 154 17.85 -3.09 -13.39
CA PHE A 154 16.86 -4.02 -12.87
C PHE A 154 16.01 -4.62 -13.99
N PHE A 155 15.40 -3.80 -14.86
CA PHE A 155 14.56 -4.29 -15.95
C PHE A 155 15.34 -5.18 -16.94
N ARG A 156 16.58 -4.81 -17.28
CA ARG A 156 17.41 -5.65 -18.16
C ARG A 156 17.76 -7.00 -17.55
N GLN A 157 18.01 -7.05 -16.25
CA GLN A 157 18.44 -8.28 -15.57
C GLN A 157 17.26 -9.16 -15.16
N ALA A 158 16.18 -8.58 -14.65
CA ALA A 158 14.99 -9.30 -14.27
C ALA A 158 14.15 -9.73 -15.48
N ALA A 159 14.25 -9.00 -16.60
CA ALA A 159 13.53 -9.24 -17.85
C ALA A 159 12.06 -9.65 -17.64
N PRO A 160 11.24 -8.80 -16.95
CA PRO A 160 9.87 -9.19 -16.59
C PRO A 160 9.08 -9.54 -17.84
N GLN A 161 8.39 -10.67 -17.79
CA GLN A 161 7.54 -11.18 -18.89
C GLN A 161 6.14 -10.58 -18.85
N PHE A 162 5.72 -10.10 -17.68
CA PHE A 162 4.46 -9.42 -17.48
C PHE A 162 4.69 -8.16 -16.65
N ILE A 163 4.08 -7.04 -17.07
CA ILE A 163 4.20 -5.77 -16.36
C ILE A 163 2.83 -5.15 -16.20
N SER A 164 2.39 -5.01 -14.95
CA SER A 164 1.23 -4.22 -14.64
C SER A 164 1.50 -3.18 -13.56
N VAL A 165 0.76 -2.09 -13.65
CA VAL A 165 0.81 -0.97 -12.71
C VAL A 165 -0.59 -0.71 -12.16
N ARG A 166 -0.67 -0.07 -10.99
CA ARG A 166 -1.96 0.09 -10.29
C ARG A 166 -2.87 1.16 -10.87
N ASP A 167 -2.34 2.12 -11.63
CA ASP A 167 -3.10 3.26 -12.16
C ASP A 167 -2.43 3.90 -13.38
N GLU A 168 -3.20 4.75 -14.08
CA GLU A 168 -2.75 5.44 -15.29
C GLU A 168 -1.58 6.42 -15.04
N GLY A 169 -1.50 7.01 -13.85
CA GLY A 169 -0.36 7.85 -13.44
C GLY A 169 0.92 7.03 -13.41
N SER A 170 0.87 5.87 -12.76
CA SER A 170 1.97 4.91 -12.70
C SER A 170 2.37 4.41 -14.09
N ARG A 171 1.41 4.17 -15.00
CA ARG A 171 1.68 3.76 -16.39
C ARG A 171 2.48 4.83 -17.14
N ARG A 172 2.01 6.09 -17.12
CA ARG A 172 2.74 7.21 -17.74
C ARG A 172 4.14 7.38 -17.17
N ASN A 173 4.28 7.26 -15.85
CA ASN A 173 5.58 7.38 -15.19
C ASN A 173 6.52 6.23 -15.59
N LEU A 174 6.02 4.99 -15.65
CA LEU A 174 6.81 3.82 -16.05
C LEU A 174 7.35 3.97 -17.49
N VAL A 175 6.49 4.31 -18.44
CA VAL A 175 6.88 4.54 -19.85
C VAL A 175 7.98 5.60 -19.94
N ARG A 176 7.89 6.67 -19.14
CA ARG A 176 8.89 7.74 -19.10
C ARG A 176 10.25 7.28 -18.58
N ILE A 177 10.29 6.41 -17.55
CA ILE A 177 11.56 5.96 -16.94
C ILE A 177 12.17 4.76 -17.66
N ALA A 178 11.35 3.91 -18.27
CA ALA A 178 11.79 2.70 -18.96
C ALA A 178 12.27 2.95 -20.41
N GLY A 179 12.04 4.14 -20.95
CA GLY A 179 12.61 4.56 -22.24
C GLY A 179 12.24 3.66 -23.43
N GLY A 180 10.97 3.21 -23.53
CA GLY A 180 10.49 2.37 -24.63
C GLY A 180 10.72 0.87 -24.46
N THR A 181 11.40 0.42 -23.40
CA THR A 181 11.57 -1.02 -23.08
C THR A 181 10.30 -1.69 -22.52
N CYS A 182 9.25 -0.92 -22.25
CA CYS A 182 7.98 -1.38 -21.69
C CYS A 182 6.82 -0.88 -22.57
N SER A 183 6.53 -1.55 -23.70
CA SER A 183 5.43 -1.19 -24.60
C SER A 183 4.07 -1.66 -24.08
N ASP A 184 4.03 -2.84 -23.47
CA ASP A 184 2.80 -3.49 -23.05
C ASP A 184 2.65 -3.46 -21.51
N VAL A 185 2.12 -2.33 -21.02
CA VAL A 185 1.88 -2.15 -19.58
C VAL A 185 0.39 -2.19 -19.31
N THR A 186 -0.04 -3.25 -18.63
CA THR A 186 -1.43 -3.45 -18.21
C THR A 186 -1.73 -2.64 -16.94
N ILE A 187 -2.96 -2.18 -16.77
CA ILE A 187 -3.41 -1.61 -15.49
C ILE A 187 -4.16 -2.70 -14.73
N ILE A 188 -3.62 -3.06 -13.57
CA ILE A 188 -4.31 -3.89 -12.58
C ILE A 188 -4.38 -3.06 -11.30
N PRO A 189 -5.58 -2.67 -10.85
CA PRO A 189 -5.75 -1.87 -9.63
C PRO A 189 -5.10 -2.53 -8.41
N ASP A 190 -4.95 -1.76 -7.32
CA ASP A 190 -4.30 -2.23 -6.09
C ASP A 190 -5.06 -3.45 -5.51
N PRO A 191 -4.39 -4.59 -5.26
CA PRO A 191 -5.02 -5.80 -4.75
C PRO A 191 -5.79 -5.59 -3.43
N ALA A 192 -5.37 -4.66 -2.59
CA ALA A 192 -6.05 -4.37 -1.32
C ALA A 192 -7.51 -3.91 -1.48
N ILE A 193 -7.95 -3.54 -2.70
CA ILE A 193 -9.37 -3.32 -3.03
C ILE A 193 -10.22 -4.58 -2.78
N LEU A 194 -9.60 -5.75 -2.82
CA LEU A 194 -10.24 -7.03 -2.51
C LEU A 194 -9.88 -7.57 -1.11
N SER A 195 -9.36 -6.75 -0.22
CA SER A 195 -9.01 -7.18 1.15
C SER A 195 -10.22 -7.72 1.94
N SER A 196 -11.43 -7.25 1.64
CA SER A 196 -12.65 -7.79 2.24
C SER A 196 -12.86 -9.29 1.92
N ALA A 197 -12.42 -9.78 0.78
CA ALA A 197 -12.51 -11.20 0.44
C ALA A 197 -11.59 -12.06 1.32
N LEU A 198 -10.42 -11.54 1.71
CA LEU A 198 -9.48 -12.24 2.58
C LEU A 198 -9.86 -12.17 4.06
N TYR A 199 -10.42 -11.03 4.51
CA TYR A 199 -10.66 -10.75 5.93
C TYR A 199 -12.15 -10.75 6.32
N ALA A 200 -13.05 -11.29 5.46
CA ALA A 200 -14.50 -11.27 5.66
C ALA A 200 -14.96 -11.87 7.00
N ASP A 201 -14.27 -12.91 7.49
CA ASP A 201 -14.64 -13.66 8.70
C ASP A 201 -14.34 -12.91 10.02
N LYS A 202 -13.89 -11.67 9.98
CA LYS A 202 -13.42 -10.92 11.16
C LYS A 202 -14.51 -10.15 11.90
N GLY A 203 -15.77 -10.57 11.83
CA GLY A 203 -16.88 -10.02 12.65
C GLY A 203 -17.03 -8.51 12.48
N LEU A 204 -17.83 -8.08 11.53
CA LEU A 204 -17.90 -6.68 11.06
C LEU A 204 -18.93 -5.83 11.85
N GLU A 205 -19.08 -6.06 13.16
CA GLU A 205 -19.94 -5.20 13.97
C GLU A 205 -19.43 -3.74 13.96
N LYS A 206 -20.32 -2.80 13.65
CA LYS A 206 -20.01 -1.36 13.63
C LYS A 206 -19.91 -0.83 15.07
N ARG A 207 -18.69 -0.64 15.53
CA ARG A 207 -18.36 -0.20 16.89
C ARG A 207 -18.25 1.30 17.03
N TRP A 208 -17.79 1.98 15.95
CA TRP A 208 -17.55 3.42 15.95
C TRP A 208 -18.28 4.12 14.82
N ASP A 209 -18.73 5.35 15.08
CA ASP A 209 -19.39 6.16 14.06
C ASP A 209 -18.36 6.73 13.06
N VAL A 210 -17.18 7.12 13.59
CA VAL A 210 -16.10 7.68 12.74
C VAL A 210 -14.74 7.15 13.17
N GLY A 211 -13.98 6.60 12.22
CA GLY A 211 -12.57 6.28 12.36
C GLY A 211 -11.69 7.44 11.87
N ILE A 212 -10.69 7.81 12.64
CA ILE A 212 -9.70 8.81 12.25
C ILE A 212 -8.33 8.16 12.16
N CYS A 213 -7.86 7.96 10.92
CA CYS A 213 -6.52 7.44 10.66
C CYS A 213 -5.51 8.58 10.71
N VAL A 214 -4.85 8.71 11.87
CA VAL A 214 -3.87 9.78 12.11
C VAL A 214 -2.56 9.44 11.38
N SER A 215 -1.91 10.48 10.84
CA SER A 215 -0.59 10.36 10.22
C SER A 215 0.28 11.56 10.57
N ASP A 216 1.58 11.32 10.66
CA ASP A 216 2.56 12.39 10.77
C ASP A 216 2.79 13.07 9.42
N VAL A 217 2.39 14.34 9.32
CA VAL A 217 2.42 15.11 8.07
C VAL A 217 3.86 15.35 7.58
N GLU A 218 4.84 15.54 8.49
CA GLU A 218 6.23 15.75 8.12
C GLU A 218 6.83 14.50 7.48
N SER A 219 6.57 13.32 8.04
CA SER A 219 7.00 12.04 7.47
C SER A 219 6.31 11.71 6.15
N LEU A 220 5.05 12.13 5.98
CA LEU A 220 4.35 12.02 4.71
C LEU A 220 5.05 12.84 3.63
N HIS A 221 5.42 14.08 3.91
CA HIS A 221 6.11 14.96 2.95
C HIS A 221 7.48 14.42 2.54
N TYR A 222 8.23 13.80 3.46
CA TYR A 222 9.51 13.15 3.12
C TYR A 222 9.35 12.04 2.07
N ASN A 223 8.23 11.32 2.11
CA ASN A 223 7.93 10.21 1.23
C ASN A 223 7.05 10.60 0.02
N ALA A 224 6.65 11.87 -0.09
CA ALA A 224 5.82 12.37 -1.17
C ALA A 224 6.61 12.49 -2.48
N ASP A 225 5.91 12.38 -3.60
CA ASP A 225 6.46 12.78 -4.88
C ASP A 225 6.62 14.32 -4.89
N LEU A 226 7.87 14.80 -4.98
CA LEU A 226 8.23 16.22 -4.88
C LEU A 226 7.44 17.16 -5.82
N ALA A 227 6.83 16.61 -6.87
CA ALA A 227 5.97 17.36 -7.79
C ALA A 227 4.61 17.77 -7.17
N THR A 228 4.24 17.25 -6.01
CA THR A 228 2.89 17.42 -5.42
C THR A 228 2.86 18.19 -4.10
N VAL A 229 4.00 18.49 -3.51
CA VAL A 229 4.09 19.18 -2.20
C VAL A 229 4.06 20.70 -2.42
N SER A 230 2.88 21.28 -2.57
CA SER A 230 2.73 22.74 -2.71
C SER A 230 2.08 23.43 -1.50
N GLU A 231 1.47 22.67 -0.58
CA GLU A 231 0.71 23.24 0.53
C GLU A 231 1.16 22.64 1.86
N GLN A 232 1.46 23.48 2.86
CA GLN A 232 1.67 23.01 4.24
C GLN A 232 0.31 22.61 4.84
N GLY A 233 0.18 21.35 5.23
CA GLY A 233 -0.99 20.86 5.95
C GLY A 233 -1.09 21.43 7.36
N ARG A 234 -2.31 21.42 7.93
CA ARG A 234 -2.59 21.91 9.30
C ARG A 234 -2.01 21.00 10.41
N GLY A 235 -1.29 19.96 10.04
CA GLY A 235 -0.67 19.03 10.98
C GLY A 235 -1.66 18.34 11.92
N ILE A 236 -1.22 18.06 13.15
CA ILE A 236 -2.03 17.39 14.15
C ILE A 236 -3.20 18.23 14.67
N ASP A 237 -3.13 19.57 14.58
CA ASP A 237 -4.18 20.48 15.04
C ASP A 237 -5.50 20.25 14.32
N MET A 238 -5.47 19.92 13.05
CA MET A 238 -6.65 19.55 12.28
C MET A 238 -7.32 18.28 12.84
N PHE A 239 -6.56 17.26 13.22
CA PHE A 239 -7.11 16.06 13.83
C PHE A 239 -7.71 16.35 15.22
N VAL A 240 -7.05 17.20 16.03
CA VAL A 240 -7.58 17.60 17.33
C VAL A 240 -8.91 18.32 17.18
N GLU A 241 -9.01 19.29 16.26
CA GLU A 241 -10.23 20.03 15.97
C GLU A 241 -11.36 19.08 15.48
N LEU A 242 -11.02 18.20 14.51
CA LEU A 242 -11.97 17.26 13.92
C LEU A 242 -12.58 16.32 14.99
N VAL A 243 -11.73 15.70 15.81
CA VAL A 243 -12.17 14.77 16.86
C VAL A 243 -13.00 15.50 17.92
N ALA A 244 -12.58 16.70 18.34
CA ALA A 244 -13.33 17.49 19.31
C ALA A 244 -14.75 17.80 18.81
N LYS A 245 -14.93 18.26 17.58
CA LYS A 245 -16.23 18.56 16.97
C LYS A 245 -17.10 17.32 16.82
N LEU A 246 -16.52 16.19 16.37
CA LEU A 246 -17.26 14.93 16.25
C LEU A 246 -17.75 14.43 17.61
N ARG A 247 -16.93 14.49 18.66
CA ARG A 247 -17.32 14.10 20.01
C ARG A 247 -18.39 15.03 20.60
N GLN A 248 -18.27 16.33 20.38
CA GLN A 248 -19.29 17.32 20.77
C GLN A 248 -20.66 17.02 20.12
N SER A 249 -20.66 16.48 18.91
CA SER A 249 -21.89 16.04 18.22
C SER A 249 -22.35 14.63 18.61
N GLY A 250 -21.80 14.05 19.68
CA GLY A 250 -22.21 12.75 20.23
C GLY A 250 -21.71 11.54 19.43
N LYS A 251 -20.71 11.68 18.55
CA LYS A 251 -20.17 10.57 17.77
C LYS A 251 -19.15 9.77 18.57
N ARG A 252 -19.23 8.43 18.45
CA ARG A 252 -18.18 7.51 18.94
C ARG A 252 -17.03 7.54 17.92
N VAL A 253 -15.88 8.05 18.34
CA VAL A 253 -14.71 8.25 17.47
C VAL A 253 -13.58 7.34 17.92
N VAL A 254 -12.97 6.60 16.98
CA VAL A 254 -11.72 5.87 17.22
C VAL A 254 -10.57 6.57 16.51
N LEU A 255 -9.47 6.78 17.25
CA LEU A 255 -8.18 7.19 16.71
C LEU A 255 -7.33 5.96 16.45
N PHE A 256 -6.76 5.85 15.27
CA PHE A 256 -5.84 4.76 14.91
C PHE A 256 -4.80 5.21 13.88
N THR A 257 -3.85 4.34 13.59
CA THR A 257 -2.79 4.57 12.60
C THR A 257 -2.65 3.38 11.66
N ASN A 258 -1.79 3.48 10.66
CA ASN A 258 -1.39 2.33 9.85
C ASN A 258 -0.21 1.54 10.45
N GLY A 259 0.20 1.82 11.69
CA GLY A 259 1.27 1.10 12.39
C GLY A 259 2.65 1.76 12.32
N ALA A 260 2.90 2.70 11.40
CA ALA A 260 4.17 3.41 11.31
C ALA A 260 4.47 4.19 12.61
N GLU A 261 5.71 4.12 13.09
CA GLU A 261 6.13 4.69 14.38
C GLU A 261 5.87 6.20 14.47
N GLU A 262 6.18 6.93 13.42
CA GLU A 262 5.92 8.37 13.32
C GLU A 262 4.43 8.70 13.41
N ASP A 263 3.57 7.89 12.78
CA ASP A 263 2.12 8.04 12.88
C ASP A 263 1.63 7.72 14.30
N ASN A 264 2.22 6.72 14.95
CA ASN A 264 1.88 6.34 16.32
C ASN A 264 2.19 7.48 17.30
N ILE A 265 3.33 8.15 17.12
CA ILE A 265 3.72 9.32 17.91
C ILE A 265 2.75 10.49 17.68
N ALA A 266 2.39 10.76 16.42
CA ALA A 266 1.42 11.80 16.09
C ALA A 266 0.04 11.49 16.68
N ALA A 267 -0.43 10.25 16.58
CA ALA A 267 -1.71 9.83 17.15
C ALA A 267 -1.72 9.93 18.68
N ALA A 268 -0.63 9.54 19.34
CA ALA A 268 -0.49 9.71 20.79
C ALA A 268 -0.55 11.18 21.21
N SER A 269 0.06 12.09 20.43
CA SER A 269 -0.03 13.53 20.68
C SER A 269 -1.46 14.06 20.56
N VAL A 270 -2.22 13.61 19.54
CA VAL A 270 -3.65 13.95 19.39
C VAL A 270 -4.47 13.39 20.57
N GLY A 271 -4.26 12.12 20.91
CA GLY A 271 -4.96 11.46 22.01
C GLY A 271 -4.74 12.15 23.35
N ASN A 272 -3.49 12.50 23.68
CA ASN A 272 -3.12 13.21 24.90
C ASN A 272 -3.79 14.60 25.01
N ARG A 273 -3.83 15.36 23.92
CA ARG A 273 -4.46 16.69 23.88
C ARG A 273 -5.98 16.63 24.08
N LEU A 274 -6.60 15.53 23.76
CA LEU A 274 -8.06 15.32 23.81
C LEU A 274 -8.51 14.47 24.99
N GLY A 275 -7.59 13.92 25.79
CA GLY A 275 -7.90 12.93 26.82
C GLY A 275 -8.53 11.65 26.25
N VAL A 276 -8.19 11.28 25.00
CA VAL A 276 -8.69 10.07 24.34
C VAL A 276 -7.76 8.90 24.66
N GLY A 277 -8.32 7.80 25.17
CA GLY A 277 -7.57 6.60 25.51
C GLY A 277 -8.46 5.35 25.51
N GLY A 278 -7.92 4.24 25.93
CA GLY A 278 -8.65 2.98 26.01
C GLY A 278 -9.15 2.47 24.66
N ALA A 279 -10.42 2.07 24.60
CA ALA A 279 -11.04 1.50 23.40
C ALA A 279 -11.17 2.48 22.21
N ASP A 280 -11.01 3.76 22.45
CA ASP A 280 -11.12 4.82 21.43
C ASP A 280 -9.76 5.27 20.86
N PHE A 281 -8.66 4.65 21.31
CA PHE A 281 -7.31 4.91 20.82
C PHE A 281 -6.57 3.59 20.60
N ILE A 282 -6.40 3.19 19.33
CA ILE A 282 -5.89 1.87 18.99
C ILE A 282 -4.68 2.02 18.05
N LEU A 283 -3.56 1.43 18.45
CA LEU A 283 -2.36 1.28 17.62
C LEU A 283 -2.31 -0.17 17.13
N PRO A 284 -2.72 -0.45 15.88
CA PRO A 284 -2.78 -1.81 15.36
C PRO A 284 -1.37 -2.43 15.27
N LYS A 285 -1.25 -3.70 15.62
CA LYS A 285 0.01 -4.47 15.59
C LYS A 285 0.06 -5.50 14.47
N SER A 286 -1.06 -5.70 13.77
CA SER A 286 -1.16 -6.65 12.67
C SER A 286 -2.07 -6.12 11.55
N PRO A 287 -1.92 -6.65 10.32
CA PRO A 287 -2.82 -6.32 9.21
C PRO A 287 -4.29 -6.60 9.55
N ALA A 288 -4.56 -7.73 10.22
CA ALA A 288 -5.90 -8.11 10.62
C ALA A 288 -6.53 -7.13 11.64
N GLU A 289 -5.73 -6.62 12.60
CA GLU A 289 -6.21 -5.58 13.52
C GLU A 289 -6.52 -4.27 12.78
N LEU A 290 -5.64 -3.82 11.89
CA LEU A 290 -5.90 -2.62 11.07
C LEU A 290 -7.21 -2.74 10.30
N VAL A 291 -7.40 -3.88 9.63
CA VAL A 291 -8.61 -4.16 8.86
C VAL A 291 -9.84 -4.19 9.77
N SER A 292 -9.76 -4.87 10.94
CA SER A 292 -10.88 -4.95 11.90
C SER A 292 -11.29 -3.58 12.44
N ILE A 293 -10.33 -2.68 12.71
CA ILE A 293 -10.62 -1.31 13.13
C ILE A 293 -11.38 -0.56 12.03
N ILE A 294 -10.86 -0.58 10.82
CA ILE A 294 -11.47 0.14 9.69
C ILE A 294 -12.85 -0.41 9.37
N ALA A 295 -13.00 -1.73 9.29
CA ALA A 295 -14.25 -2.39 9.02
C ALA A 295 -15.30 -2.16 10.14
N GLY A 296 -14.86 -1.97 11.38
CA GLY A 296 -15.69 -1.61 12.52
C GLY A 296 -16.19 -0.17 12.56
N CYS A 297 -15.74 0.70 11.63
CA CYS A 297 -16.20 2.09 11.53
C CYS A 297 -17.43 2.20 10.60
N GLN A 298 -18.35 3.11 10.89
CA GLN A 298 -19.42 3.48 9.96
C GLN A 298 -18.92 4.41 8.85
N SER A 299 -17.86 5.18 9.14
CA SER A 299 -17.20 6.07 8.17
C SER A 299 -15.78 6.41 8.65
N MET A 300 -14.92 6.94 7.76
CA MET A 300 -13.50 7.17 8.09
C MET A 300 -12.94 8.43 7.43
N VAL A 301 -11.97 9.07 8.11
CA VAL A 301 -11.12 10.14 7.53
C VAL A 301 -9.65 9.76 7.72
N GLY A 302 -8.80 9.98 6.70
CA GLY A 302 -7.37 9.75 6.88
C GLY A 302 -6.49 10.13 5.69
N HIS A 303 -5.19 10.32 5.97
CA HIS A 303 -4.17 10.60 4.96
C HIS A 303 -3.66 9.33 4.26
N ARG A 304 -3.57 8.22 4.99
CA ARG A 304 -2.95 6.99 4.47
C ARG A 304 -3.82 6.37 3.38
N MET A 305 -3.23 6.19 2.18
CA MET A 305 -3.93 5.65 1.02
C MET A 305 -4.50 4.27 1.31
N HIS A 306 -3.72 3.37 1.93
CA HIS A 306 -4.17 2.00 2.17
C HIS A 306 -5.32 1.92 3.19
N ALA A 307 -5.38 2.81 4.20
CA ALA A 307 -6.56 2.91 5.05
C ALA A 307 -7.82 3.24 4.24
N ASN A 308 -7.71 4.16 3.28
CA ASN A 308 -8.82 4.50 2.38
C ASN A 308 -9.17 3.36 1.40
N ILE A 309 -8.18 2.58 0.93
CA ILE A 309 -8.42 1.41 0.07
C ILE A 309 -9.13 0.30 0.86
N ILE A 310 -8.68 0.01 2.07
CA ILE A 310 -9.33 -0.96 2.96
C ILE A 310 -10.75 -0.52 3.27
N ALA A 311 -10.96 0.74 3.64
CA ALA A 311 -12.30 1.29 3.87
C ALA A 311 -13.22 1.10 2.65
N PHE A 312 -12.70 1.37 1.45
CA PHE A 312 -13.42 1.15 0.20
C PHE A 312 -13.75 -0.32 -0.04
N SER A 313 -12.83 -1.23 0.24
CA SER A 313 -13.03 -2.68 0.13
C SER A 313 -14.16 -3.18 1.01
N PHE A 314 -14.29 -2.63 2.23
CA PHE A 314 -15.34 -2.97 3.20
C PHE A 314 -16.59 -2.09 3.11
N GLY A 315 -16.73 -1.29 2.06
CA GLY A 315 -17.87 -0.40 1.90
C GLY A 315 -17.98 0.69 2.96
N VAL A 316 -16.91 1.00 3.68
CA VAL A 316 -16.86 2.07 4.67
C VAL A 316 -16.68 3.41 3.95
N PRO A 317 -17.66 4.32 4.02
CA PRO A 317 -17.53 5.66 3.46
C PRO A 317 -16.29 6.37 4.01
N SER A 318 -15.42 6.88 3.15
CA SER A 318 -14.19 7.54 3.60
C SER A 318 -13.89 8.83 2.85
N VAL A 319 -13.24 9.75 3.56
CA VAL A 319 -12.67 10.99 3.03
C VAL A 319 -11.15 10.89 3.16
N GLY A 320 -10.46 11.04 2.03
CA GLY A 320 -9.00 11.00 1.97
C GLY A 320 -8.41 12.39 1.93
N ILE A 321 -7.45 12.67 2.81
CA ILE A 321 -6.70 13.93 2.81
C ILE A 321 -5.50 13.76 1.87
N VAL A 322 -5.46 14.54 0.80
CA VAL A 322 -4.49 14.40 -0.29
C VAL A 322 -3.17 15.06 0.08
N TRP A 323 -2.16 14.28 0.31
CA TRP A 323 -0.78 14.70 0.54
C TRP A 323 0.17 14.29 -0.59
N ASP A 324 -0.29 13.38 -1.45
CA ASP A 324 0.46 12.83 -2.59
C ASP A 324 -0.52 12.50 -3.72
N SER A 325 -0.04 12.57 -4.94
CA SER A 325 -0.82 12.27 -6.15
C SER A 325 -1.47 10.88 -6.16
N LYS A 326 -0.87 9.90 -5.48
CA LYS A 326 -1.39 8.52 -5.36
C LYS A 326 -2.74 8.46 -4.64
N VAL A 327 -2.94 9.29 -3.59
CA VAL A 327 -4.22 9.36 -2.88
C VAL A 327 -5.31 9.87 -3.82
N ALA A 328 -5.07 11.01 -4.50
CA ALA A 328 -6.00 11.55 -5.47
C ALA A 328 -6.24 10.58 -6.64
N SER A 329 -5.22 9.85 -7.07
CA SER A 329 -5.32 8.85 -8.14
C SER A 329 -6.25 7.71 -7.76
N PHE A 330 -6.13 7.17 -6.54
CA PHE A 330 -7.04 6.14 -6.03
C PHE A 330 -8.48 6.62 -5.96
N PHE A 331 -8.72 7.81 -5.41
CA PHE A 331 -10.08 8.35 -5.33
C PHE A 331 -10.70 8.59 -6.72
N ARG A 332 -9.93 9.02 -7.72
CA ARG A 332 -10.39 9.12 -9.11
C ARG A 332 -10.68 7.73 -9.70
N LEU A 333 -9.79 6.77 -9.55
CA LEU A 333 -9.96 5.40 -10.04
C LEU A 333 -11.24 4.76 -9.48
N SER A 334 -11.47 4.94 -8.17
CA SER A 334 -12.69 4.45 -7.51
C SER A 334 -13.95 5.30 -7.82
N GLY A 335 -13.84 6.34 -8.66
CA GLY A 335 -14.94 7.26 -8.99
C GLY A 335 -15.42 8.08 -7.79
N ARG A 336 -14.52 8.35 -6.84
CA ARG A 336 -14.79 9.04 -5.58
C ARG A 336 -13.96 10.32 -5.44
N GLY A 337 -13.63 10.97 -6.57
CA GLY A 337 -12.79 12.17 -6.61
C GLY A 337 -13.24 13.29 -5.66
N ASP A 338 -14.55 13.43 -5.45
CA ASP A 338 -15.15 14.44 -4.57
C ASP A 338 -14.79 14.23 -3.08
N PHE A 339 -14.34 13.04 -2.71
CA PHE A 339 -13.95 12.69 -1.34
C PHE A 339 -12.43 12.76 -1.10
N ALA A 340 -11.68 13.22 -2.09
CA ALA A 340 -10.27 13.54 -1.98
C ALA A 340 -10.12 15.04 -1.69
N VAL A 341 -9.87 15.40 -0.44
CA VAL A 341 -9.79 16.79 0.01
C VAL A 341 -8.34 17.25 0.15
N ARG A 342 -8.11 18.57 0.04
CA ARG A 342 -6.77 19.16 0.22
C ARG A 342 -6.31 19.06 1.67
N GLN A 343 -5.00 19.10 1.90
CA GLN A 343 -4.41 19.14 3.26
C GLN A 343 -4.78 20.39 4.05
N THR A 344 -5.19 21.45 3.37
CA THR A 344 -5.63 22.73 3.97
C THR A 344 -7.08 22.72 4.42
N ALA A 345 -7.84 21.65 4.13
CA ALA A 345 -9.24 21.51 4.54
C ALA A 345 -9.39 21.68 6.07
N CYS A 346 -10.42 22.37 6.51
CA CYS A 346 -10.75 22.49 7.93
C CYS A 346 -11.57 21.29 8.42
N ALA A 347 -11.77 21.20 9.73
CA ALA A 347 -12.55 20.12 10.32
C ALA A 347 -14.01 20.09 9.82
N ASP A 348 -14.61 21.28 9.61
CA ASP A 348 -15.98 21.39 9.11
C ASP A 348 -16.11 20.87 7.68
N ASP A 349 -15.15 21.20 6.81
CA ASP A 349 -15.09 20.67 5.43
C ASP A 349 -15.05 19.13 5.43
N LEU A 350 -14.25 18.54 6.33
CA LEU A 350 -14.12 17.09 6.47
C LEU A 350 -15.41 16.45 6.98
N ILE A 351 -16.08 17.07 7.96
CA ILE A 351 -17.36 16.59 8.52
C ILE A 351 -18.45 16.63 7.47
N GLU A 352 -18.58 17.74 6.74
CA GLU A 352 -19.57 17.89 5.67
C GLU A 352 -19.33 16.84 4.57
N ARG A 353 -18.07 16.70 4.13
CA ARG A 353 -17.72 15.76 3.08
C ARG A 353 -17.93 14.30 3.51
N LEU A 354 -17.69 14.00 4.80
CA LEU A 354 -17.95 12.67 5.36
C LEU A 354 -19.46 12.36 5.44
N ALA A 355 -20.28 13.34 5.82
CA ALA A 355 -21.73 13.20 5.81
C ALA A 355 -22.25 12.91 4.38
N TYR A 356 -21.74 13.62 3.39
CA TYR A 356 -22.05 13.37 1.99
C TYR A 356 -21.60 11.98 1.52
N ALA A 357 -20.38 11.54 1.90
CA ALA A 357 -19.90 10.20 1.58
C ALA A 357 -20.81 9.09 2.14
N ARG A 358 -21.35 9.28 3.34
CA ARG A 358 -22.30 8.34 3.97
C ARG A 358 -23.62 8.26 3.22
N SER A 359 -24.12 9.37 2.68
CA SER A 359 -25.39 9.39 1.93
C SER A 359 -25.33 8.60 0.61
N LEU A 360 -24.11 8.34 0.09
CA LEU A 360 -23.90 7.63 -1.19
C LEU A 360 -23.57 6.14 -1.00
N GLY A 361 -23.71 5.57 0.19
CA GLY A 361 -23.19 4.25 0.59
C GLY A 361 -23.38 3.11 -0.43
N ALA A 362 -24.60 2.92 -0.96
CA ALA A 362 -24.90 1.83 -1.89
C ALA A 362 -24.15 1.92 -3.24
N THR A 363 -23.77 3.10 -3.69
CA THR A 363 -23.06 3.31 -4.97
C THR A 363 -21.61 2.83 -4.90
N GLN A 364 -21.02 2.77 -3.71
CA GLN A 364 -19.62 2.34 -3.52
C GLN A 364 -19.43 0.86 -3.79
N PHE A 365 -20.40 0.00 -3.41
CA PHE A 365 -20.29 -1.45 -3.60
C PHE A 365 -20.22 -1.84 -5.08
N LYS A 366 -21.02 -1.19 -5.95
CA LYS A 366 -20.98 -1.46 -7.40
C LYS A 366 -19.61 -1.14 -8.00
N ARG A 367 -18.95 -0.08 -7.55
CA ARG A 367 -17.62 0.33 -8.02
C ARG A 367 -16.53 -0.61 -7.51
N SER A 368 -16.62 -1.06 -6.27
CA SER A 368 -15.69 -2.05 -5.69
C SER A 368 -15.76 -3.36 -6.46
N ALA A 369 -16.94 -3.87 -6.76
CA ALA A 369 -17.13 -5.08 -7.54
C ALA A 369 -16.52 -4.98 -8.95
N ARG A 370 -16.67 -3.85 -9.63
CA ARG A 370 -16.07 -3.61 -10.94
C ARG A 370 -14.54 -3.65 -10.87
N LEU A 371 -13.93 -2.92 -9.96
CA LEU A 371 -12.47 -2.91 -9.80
C LEU A 371 -11.94 -4.28 -9.35
N GLY A 372 -12.70 -5.00 -8.52
CA GLY A 372 -12.40 -6.37 -8.14
C GLY A 372 -12.35 -7.31 -9.35
N HIS A 373 -13.30 -7.18 -10.26
CA HIS A 373 -13.31 -7.95 -11.50
C HIS A 373 -12.09 -7.61 -12.38
N GLU A 374 -11.73 -6.33 -12.54
CA GLU A 374 -10.53 -5.92 -13.28
C GLU A 374 -9.24 -6.52 -12.68
N ILE A 375 -9.13 -6.60 -11.34
CA ILE A 375 -8.00 -7.23 -10.65
C ILE A 375 -7.95 -8.73 -10.95
N THR A 376 -9.07 -9.44 -10.80
CA THR A 376 -9.15 -10.88 -11.02
C THR A 376 -8.86 -11.24 -12.49
N GLN A 377 -9.40 -10.49 -13.43
CA GLN A 377 -9.09 -10.65 -14.85
C GLN A 377 -7.61 -10.42 -15.15
N GLY A 378 -7.02 -9.35 -14.58
CA GLY A 378 -5.61 -9.03 -14.77
C GLY A 378 -4.68 -10.12 -14.23
N LEU A 379 -4.99 -10.70 -13.08
CA LEU A 379 -4.23 -11.84 -12.54
C LEU A 379 -4.40 -13.11 -13.39
N SER A 380 -5.60 -13.36 -13.89
CA SER A 380 -5.83 -14.49 -14.83
C SER A 380 -5.04 -14.29 -16.13
N LEU A 381 -4.95 -13.07 -16.66
CA LEU A 381 -4.13 -12.74 -17.83
C LEU A 381 -2.64 -12.99 -17.53
N LEU A 382 -2.13 -12.54 -16.40
CA LEU A 382 -0.76 -12.78 -15.96
C LEU A 382 -0.38 -14.27 -16.09
N PHE A 383 -1.21 -15.17 -15.56
CA PHE A 383 -0.89 -16.59 -15.56
C PHE A 383 -1.12 -17.28 -16.91
N ARG A 384 -1.97 -16.72 -17.78
CA ARG A 384 -2.12 -17.16 -19.18
C ARG A 384 -0.91 -16.80 -20.03
N GLU A 385 -0.37 -15.61 -19.87
CA GLU A 385 0.82 -15.14 -20.58
C GLU A 385 2.12 -15.79 -20.08
N MET A 386 2.06 -16.40 -18.89
CA MET A 386 3.16 -17.20 -18.33
C MET A 386 2.88 -18.71 -18.45
N PRO A 387 3.16 -19.37 -19.57
CA PRO A 387 2.74 -20.76 -19.87
C PRO A 387 3.37 -21.85 -18.98
N ALA A 388 3.98 -21.48 -17.86
CA ALA A 388 4.39 -22.40 -16.80
C ALA A 388 3.19 -22.98 -16.02
N PHE A 389 2.00 -22.40 -16.17
CA PHE A 389 0.79 -22.78 -15.46
C PHE A 389 -0.31 -23.14 -16.44
N PRO A 390 -0.61 -24.44 -16.64
CA PRO A 390 -1.85 -24.83 -17.31
C PRO A 390 -3.01 -24.35 -16.42
N ILE A 391 -3.74 -23.35 -16.88
CA ILE A 391 -4.99 -22.92 -16.23
C ILE A 391 -6.00 -24.04 -16.51
N PRO A 392 -6.70 -24.60 -15.47
CA PRO A 392 -7.82 -25.47 -15.69
C PRO A 392 -8.81 -24.78 -16.63
N SER A 393 -9.34 -25.52 -17.62
CA SER A 393 -10.27 -24.98 -18.63
C SER A 393 -11.66 -24.61 -18.09
N SER A 394 -11.88 -24.70 -16.78
CA SER A 394 -13.08 -24.21 -16.10
C SER A 394 -12.89 -22.71 -15.75
N THR A 395 -13.64 -21.86 -16.40
CA THR A 395 -13.96 -20.51 -15.93
C THR A 395 -14.32 -20.57 -14.44
N PRO A 396 -13.70 -19.80 -13.55
CA PRO A 396 -14.18 -19.71 -12.18
C PRO A 396 -15.64 -19.24 -12.27
N GLU A 397 -16.55 -20.03 -11.68
CA GLU A 397 -17.89 -19.54 -11.35
C GLU A 397 -17.74 -18.16 -10.75
N ALA A 398 -18.56 -17.22 -11.22
CA ALA A 398 -18.55 -15.85 -10.78
C ALA A 398 -18.38 -15.79 -9.27
N ALA A 399 -17.46 -14.96 -8.80
CA ALA A 399 -17.26 -14.71 -7.38
C ALA A 399 -18.63 -14.58 -6.69
N PRO A 400 -18.84 -15.16 -5.50
CA PRO A 400 -20.15 -15.19 -4.87
C PRO A 400 -20.73 -13.79 -4.90
N SER A 401 -21.90 -13.66 -5.49
CA SER A 401 -22.64 -12.40 -5.62
C SER A 401 -22.82 -11.83 -4.23
N LEU A 402 -22.35 -10.62 -4.00
CA LEU A 402 -22.55 -9.83 -2.77
C LEU A 402 -24.05 -9.48 -2.54
N GLU A 403 -24.96 -10.14 -3.24
CA GLU A 403 -26.41 -9.94 -3.14
C GLU A 403 -27.06 -10.49 -1.87
N GLY A 404 -26.31 -11.21 -1.04
CA GLY A 404 -26.81 -11.80 0.21
C GLY A 404 -26.58 -10.98 1.50
N MET A 405 -26.02 -9.78 1.41
CA MET A 405 -25.77 -8.91 2.57
C MET A 405 -26.63 -7.65 2.48
N GLN A 406 -27.95 -7.79 2.69
CA GLN A 406 -28.84 -6.69 3.07
C GLN A 406 -28.91 -6.55 4.58
#